data_2abb3b9ffabc0a70d8c37b08b6d01f94
#
_entry.id   2abb3b9ffabc0a70d8c37b08b6d01f94
#
_cell.length_a   1.000
_cell.length_b   1.000
_cell.length_c   1.000
_cell.angle_alpha   90.00
_cell.angle_beta   90.00
_cell.angle_gamma   90.00
#
_symmetry.space_group_name_H-M   'P 1'
#
loop_
_entity.id
_entity.type
_entity.pdbx_description
1 polymer ?
#
loop_
_entity_poly.entity_id
_entity_poly.type
_entity_poly.pdbx_seq_one_letter_code
_entity_poly.pdbx_strand_id
1 'polypeptide(L)'
;MSKRVLVETRDSFFRGKIQEIIRACGGEVTRDEPYEFAVIELGRVDSPDRIRGLVARGVAVLAFGSHLNAEQLREARTAGARAVPNSEIESALRAQLKI
;
A
#
# COMPACT_ATOMS: atom_id res chain seq x y z
N MET A 1 -2.98 10.95 -17.48
CA MET A 1 -3.84 9.88 -16.95
C MET A 1 -3.60 9.71 -15.48
N SER A 2 -4.67 9.52 -14.72
CA SER A 2 -4.57 9.33 -13.30
C SER A 2 -4.14 7.91 -12.99
N LYS A 3 -3.23 7.75 -12.01
CA LYS A 3 -2.87 6.44 -11.49
C LYS A 3 -4.02 5.92 -10.63
N ARG A 4 -4.45 4.71 -10.88
CA ARG A 4 -5.52 4.08 -10.11
C ARG A 4 -4.90 3.27 -8.99
N VAL A 5 -5.34 3.52 -7.76
CA VAL A 5 -4.73 2.99 -6.54
C VAL A 5 -5.77 2.27 -5.69
N LEU A 6 -5.49 1.02 -5.39
CA LEU A 6 -6.26 0.24 -4.42
C LEU A 6 -5.75 0.57 -3.02
N VAL A 7 -6.66 0.86 -2.09
CA VAL A 7 -6.30 1.13 -0.68
C VAL A 7 -7.02 0.14 0.21
N GLU A 8 -6.25 -0.69 0.94
CA GLU A 8 -6.78 -1.65 1.91
C GLU A 8 -6.22 -1.34 3.28
N THR A 9 -6.98 -0.62 4.08
CA THR A 9 -6.63 -0.32 5.47
C THR A 9 -7.89 -0.29 6.31
N ARG A 10 -7.79 -0.77 7.55
CA ARG A 10 -8.89 -0.76 8.50
C ARG A 10 -8.88 0.47 9.38
N ASP A 11 -7.75 1.14 9.48
CA ASP A 11 -7.58 2.34 10.29
C ASP A 11 -8.09 3.55 9.51
N SER A 12 -9.17 4.16 9.98
CA SER A 12 -9.79 5.27 9.28
C SER A 12 -8.89 6.51 9.24
N PHE A 13 -8.03 6.69 10.24
CA PHE A 13 -7.06 7.80 10.23
C PHE A 13 -6.08 7.66 9.06
N PHE A 14 -5.45 6.49 8.94
CA PHE A 14 -4.53 6.23 7.82
C PHE A 14 -5.24 6.25 6.49
N ARG A 15 -6.47 5.70 6.43
CA ARG A 15 -7.24 5.71 5.19
C ARG A 15 -7.44 7.13 4.68
N GLY A 16 -7.87 8.03 5.55
CA GLY A 16 -8.10 9.43 5.17
C GLY A 16 -6.82 10.11 4.69
N LYS A 17 -5.72 9.91 5.41
CA LYS A 17 -4.41 10.46 5.04
C LYS A 17 -3.93 9.93 3.69
N ILE A 18 -4.01 8.62 3.51
CA ILE A 18 -3.55 7.97 2.28
C ILE A 18 -4.37 8.45 1.09
N GLN A 19 -5.69 8.50 1.22
CA GLN A 19 -6.57 8.96 0.15
C GLN A 19 -6.29 10.41 -0.22
N GLU A 20 -6.07 11.26 0.78
CA GLU A 20 -5.74 12.66 0.55
C GLU A 20 -4.44 12.81 -0.25
N ILE A 21 -3.40 12.05 0.11
CA ILE A 21 -2.13 12.08 -0.59
C ILE A 21 -2.28 11.61 -2.04
N ILE A 22 -3.02 10.53 -2.25
CA ILE A 22 -3.27 10.00 -3.60
C ILE A 22 -3.93 11.05 -4.47
N ARG A 23 -4.97 11.71 -3.95
CA ARG A 23 -5.68 12.74 -4.71
C ARG A 23 -4.80 13.96 -4.97
N ALA A 24 -4.01 14.37 -3.98
CA ALA A 24 -3.08 15.49 -4.14
C ALA A 24 -2.01 15.20 -5.19
N CYS A 25 -1.65 13.94 -5.39
CA CYS A 25 -0.70 13.54 -6.42
C CYS A 25 -1.36 13.26 -7.77
N GLY A 26 -2.65 13.54 -7.91
CA GLY A 26 -3.37 13.33 -9.16
C GLY A 26 -3.85 11.90 -9.39
N GLY A 27 -3.80 11.05 -8.36
CA GLY A 27 -4.26 9.68 -8.46
C GLY A 27 -5.74 9.52 -8.17
N GLU A 28 -6.25 8.33 -8.44
CA GLU A 28 -7.63 7.96 -8.19
C GLU A 28 -7.67 6.77 -7.25
N VAL A 29 -8.45 6.86 -6.17
CA VAL A 29 -8.67 5.74 -5.23
C VAL A 29 -9.78 4.87 -5.80
N THR A 30 -9.53 3.56 -5.91
CA THR A 30 -10.51 2.64 -6.46
C THR A 30 -10.43 1.27 -5.78
N ARG A 31 -11.52 0.53 -5.82
CA ARG A 31 -11.56 -0.88 -5.45
C ARG A 31 -11.74 -1.77 -6.69
N ASP A 32 -11.98 -1.14 -7.82
CA ASP A 32 -12.28 -1.84 -9.07
C ASP A 32 -11.05 -1.92 -9.95
N GLU A 33 -10.82 -3.09 -10.52
CA GLU A 33 -9.76 -3.25 -11.52
C GLU A 33 -10.11 -2.52 -12.80
N PRO A 34 -9.14 -2.04 -13.54
CA PRO A 34 -7.71 -2.19 -13.28
C PRO A 34 -7.18 -1.18 -12.25
N TYR A 35 -6.19 -1.58 -11.49
CA TYR A 35 -5.37 -0.68 -10.70
C TYR A 35 -3.91 -1.12 -10.84
N GLU A 36 -3.01 -0.16 -10.81
CA GLU A 36 -1.59 -0.41 -11.07
C GLU A 36 -0.75 -0.33 -9.80
N PHE A 37 -1.36 0.13 -8.71
CA PHE A 37 -0.68 0.32 -7.45
C PHE A 37 -1.65 0.02 -6.30
N ALA A 38 -1.13 -0.57 -5.23
CA ALA A 38 -1.93 -0.90 -4.06
C ALA A 38 -1.21 -0.50 -2.78
N VAL A 39 -1.96 0.02 -1.83
CA VAL A 39 -1.48 0.36 -0.48
C VAL A 39 -2.19 -0.56 0.49
N ILE A 40 -1.42 -1.37 1.22
CA ILE A 40 -1.95 -2.45 2.06
C ILE A 40 -1.47 -2.26 3.50
N GLU A 41 -2.41 -2.19 4.42
CA GLU A 41 -2.08 -2.23 5.85
C GLU A 41 -1.81 -3.66 6.27
N LEU A 42 -0.68 -3.90 6.92
CA LEU A 42 -0.31 -5.21 7.44
C LEU A 42 -1.04 -5.52 8.75
N GLY A 43 -0.96 -6.77 9.20
CA GLY A 43 -1.58 -7.20 10.44
C GLY A 43 -2.68 -8.24 10.24
N ARG A 44 -3.03 -8.55 9.01
CA ARG A 44 -3.94 -9.64 8.70
C ARG A 44 -3.15 -10.91 8.41
N VAL A 45 -3.71 -12.04 8.78
CA VAL A 45 -3.06 -13.34 8.58
C VAL A 45 -2.79 -13.60 7.09
N ASP A 46 -3.70 -13.14 6.24
CA ASP A 46 -3.63 -13.37 4.79
C ASP A 46 -2.82 -12.31 4.03
N SER A 47 -2.20 -11.34 4.73
CA SER A 47 -1.49 -10.25 4.08
C SER A 47 -0.40 -10.71 3.10
N PRO A 48 0.48 -11.66 3.46
CA PRO A 48 1.50 -12.10 2.50
C PRO A 48 0.92 -12.72 1.24
N ASP A 49 -0.14 -13.51 1.37
CA ASP A 49 -0.79 -14.12 0.21
C ASP A 49 -1.48 -13.08 -0.66
N ARG A 50 -2.11 -12.10 -0.04
CA ARG A 50 -2.75 -10.99 -0.74
C ARG A 50 -1.72 -10.21 -1.56
N ILE A 51 -0.58 -9.91 -0.94
CA ILE A 51 0.51 -9.19 -1.60
C ILE A 51 1.04 -10.01 -2.78
N ARG A 52 1.31 -11.29 -2.59
CA ARG A 52 1.81 -12.17 -3.66
C ARG A 52 0.85 -12.18 -4.85
N GLY A 53 -0.45 -12.27 -4.57
CA GLY A 53 -1.47 -12.26 -5.63
C GLY A 53 -1.46 -10.98 -6.43
N LEU A 54 -1.33 -9.83 -5.77
CA LEU A 54 -1.28 -8.53 -6.45
C LEU A 54 0.01 -8.39 -7.27
N VAL A 55 1.14 -8.75 -6.70
CA VAL A 55 2.43 -8.69 -7.39
C VAL A 55 2.43 -9.58 -8.63
N ALA A 56 1.86 -10.78 -8.52
CA ALA A 56 1.78 -11.70 -9.65
C ALA A 56 0.94 -11.13 -10.81
N ARG A 57 0.05 -10.20 -10.52
CA ARG A 57 -0.80 -9.54 -11.53
C ARG A 57 -0.19 -8.23 -12.02
N GLY A 58 1.04 -7.93 -11.64
CA GLY A 58 1.73 -6.74 -12.09
C GLY A 58 1.41 -5.48 -11.29
N VAL A 59 0.77 -5.61 -10.14
CA VAL A 59 0.44 -4.47 -9.29
C VAL A 59 1.62 -4.18 -8.37
N ALA A 60 2.07 -2.94 -8.33
CA ALA A 60 3.09 -2.51 -7.38
C ALA A 60 2.44 -2.34 -6.00
N VAL A 61 3.04 -2.91 -4.96
CA VAL A 61 2.45 -2.90 -3.61
C VAL A 61 3.34 -2.14 -2.64
N LEU A 62 2.73 -1.20 -1.93
CA LEU A 62 3.33 -0.52 -0.78
C LEU A 62 2.57 -0.99 0.46
N ALA A 63 3.26 -1.68 1.34
CA ALA A 63 2.67 -2.19 2.58
C ALA A 63 3.19 -1.37 3.77
N PHE A 64 2.37 -1.24 4.80
CA PHE A 64 2.79 -0.54 6.01
C PHE A 64 2.26 -1.25 7.25
N GLY A 65 2.99 -1.10 8.35
CA GLY A 65 2.62 -1.73 9.61
C GLY A 65 3.44 -1.18 10.76
N SER A 66 3.19 -1.68 11.96
CA SER A 66 3.90 -1.25 13.15
C SER A 66 5.39 -1.62 13.05
N HIS A 67 6.26 -0.69 13.42
CA HIS A 67 7.70 -0.95 13.48
C HIS A 67 8.04 -2.03 14.51
N LEU A 68 7.13 -2.32 15.45
CA LEU A 68 7.30 -3.38 16.44
C LEU A 68 7.09 -4.77 15.82
N ASN A 69 6.53 -4.84 14.63
CA ASN A 69 6.28 -6.08 13.91
C ASN A 69 7.24 -6.24 12.73
N ALA A 70 8.55 -6.30 13.05
CA ALA A 70 9.59 -6.43 12.03
C ALA A 70 9.39 -7.67 11.15
N GLU A 71 8.87 -8.75 11.73
CA GLU A 71 8.58 -9.99 11.00
C GLU A 71 7.57 -9.77 9.89
N GLN A 72 6.47 -9.05 10.19
CA GLN A 72 5.44 -8.77 9.19
C GLN A 72 5.98 -7.91 8.06
N LEU A 73 6.81 -6.93 8.39
CA LEU A 73 7.44 -6.08 7.36
C LEU A 73 8.36 -6.91 6.47
N ARG A 74 9.12 -7.83 7.06
CA ARG A 74 10.01 -8.72 6.31
C ARG A 74 9.23 -9.65 5.40
N GLU A 75 8.14 -10.25 5.91
CA GLU A 75 7.29 -11.13 5.13
C GLU A 75 6.68 -10.40 3.93
N ALA A 76 6.25 -9.15 4.13
CA ALA A 76 5.71 -8.34 3.04
C ALA A 76 6.75 -8.09 1.95
N ARG A 77 7.99 -7.81 2.34
CA ARG A 77 9.09 -7.61 1.39
C ARG A 77 9.40 -8.89 0.62
N THR A 78 9.40 -10.02 1.32
CA THR A 78 9.60 -11.32 0.71
C THR A 78 8.49 -11.65 -0.29
N ALA A 79 7.27 -11.19 -0.01
CA ALA A 79 6.13 -11.38 -0.91
C ALA A 79 6.17 -10.44 -2.13
N GLY A 80 7.10 -9.50 -2.17
CA GLY A 80 7.30 -8.62 -3.31
C GLY A 80 6.87 -7.18 -3.12
N ALA A 81 6.43 -6.80 -1.92
CA ALA A 81 6.03 -5.42 -1.63
C ALA A 81 7.21 -4.58 -1.17
N ARG A 82 7.08 -3.27 -1.33
CA ARG A 82 7.85 -2.33 -0.53
C ARG A 82 7.11 -2.22 0.80
N ALA A 83 7.79 -2.39 1.92
CA ALA A 83 7.16 -2.37 3.23
C ALA A 83 7.85 -1.37 4.14
N VAL A 84 7.07 -0.54 4.81
CA VAL A 84 7.58 0.53 5.67
C VAL A 84 6.80 0.56 6.99
N PRO A 85 7.42 1.08 8.06
CA PRO A 85 6.69 1.33 9.30
C PRO A 85 5.61 2.40 9.11
N ASN A 86 4.61 2.39 9.97
CA ASN A 86 3.51 3.36 9.94
C ASN A 86 4.01 4.81 9.86
N SER A 87 5.10 5.12 10.56
CA SER A 87 5.64 6.48 10.60
C SER A 87 6.20 6.95 9.25
N GLU A 88 6.44 6.03 8.32
CA GLU A 88 7.03 6.36 7.02
C GLU A 88 6.05 6.24 5.86
N ILE A 89 4.79 5.88 6.14
CA ILE A 89 3.85 5.61 5.04
C ILE A 89 3.60 6.83 4.17
N GLU A 90 3.46 8.01 4.76
CA GLU A 90 3.17 9.23 3.99
C GLU A 90 4.30 9.58 3.04
N SER A 91 5.54 9.59 3.54
CA SER A 91 6.70 9.91 2.68
C SER A 91 6.93 8.84 1.62
N ALA A 92 6.76 7.57 1.98
CA ALA A 92 6.93 6.47 1.04
C ALA A 92 5.87 6.52 -0.07
N LEU A 93 4.64 6.86 0.29
CA LEU A 93 3.54 6.98 -0.67
C LEU A 93 3.79 8.12 -1.64
N ARG A 94 4.19 9.29 -1.13
CA ARG A 94 4.52 10.44 -1.99
C ARG A 94 5.66 10.12 -2.95
N ALA A 95 6.70 9.44 -2.47
CA ALA A 95 7.80 9.04 -3.31
C ALA A 95 7.37 8.07 -4.41
N GLN A 96 6.47 7.14 -4.08
CA GLN A 96 5.98 6.14 -5.02
C GLN A 96 5.08 6.77 -6.09
N LEU A 97 4.28 7.77 -5.72
CA LEU A 97 3.35 8.42 -6.63
C LEU A 97 3.96 9.60 -7.39
N LYS A 98 5.12 10.03 -7.00
CA LYS A 98 5.81 11.14 -7.65
C LYS A 98 6.18 10.74 -9.07
N ILE A 99 5.81 11.60 -9.98
CA ILE A 99 6.08 11.41 -11.41
C ILE A 99 7.36 12.15 -11.77
#